data_94d377b3cdd808e5baad3bd8d358ab5e
#
_entry.id   94d377b3cdd808e5baad3bd8d358ab5e
#
_cell.length_a   1.000
_cell.length_b   1.000
_cell.length_c   1.000
_cell.angle_alpha   90.00
_cell.angle_beta   90.00
_cell.angle_gamma   90.00
#
_symmetry.space_group_name_H-M   'P 1'
#
loop_
_entity.id
_entity.type
_entity.pdbx_description
1 polymer ?
#
loop_
_entity_poly.entity_id
_entity_poly.type
_entity_poly.pdbx_seq_one_letter_code
_entity_poly.pdbx_strand_id
1 'polypeptide(L)'
;MNTLNVLYLVASLLIFASIMTSTISSKFGIPLLVFFLGVGMLAGEDGILRIEFANYPLANFIGQAALACILLDGGLRTSLRSFRVGLKPAIVLASWGVLATVLCLGVFISWLFDIDWRLGILMAAIVGSTDAAAVFSLLRNGGVKLNDRVQATLEIESGANDPLAILLVTVMIALNISPENQTLGSTIFMLISQIGIGLVLGLLAGFLLSRLLPKVHLEEGMYAILILSAGIAVFGATNILGGSGFLAVYLAGVVIGNTKVRATEHVLRVMDSFAWLSQALLFVVLGLLVTPTELIEVWHYSLLVFLFLLLVARPFAVISSLLPFGFKKTEIGFISWVGLRGAVPITLAILPVMNHVEGANLAFNLTFGVVILSLLVQGTSIALMSRIFQVWVPTDNEPKATQEIWVGDQANMTLYEFEVKEGAFAIGRHPKNISNKVKEANLSVFALVRNQRLVNIQQDTVLKVGDVVWYILSAENAMSVARVFNNTTAQYQKNSEFYGDWLLSPHVRIADLPFNGLANQKTRHGEFVTKKMPTVAYALDALTFSQKTTTLAGVDDELLQKIQTVKHKTIAEFMSEHFTTEPVKGDKVRLNNSWSLIVRDIDNQGRLRGVGLKCENKENKKE
;
A
#
# COMPACT_ATOMS: atom_id res chain seq x y z
N MET A 1 -24.83 -3.74 -39.07
CA MET A 1 -25.56 -3.71 -37.77
C MET A 1 -25.21 -4.88 -36.84
N ASN A 2 -24.98 -6.08 -37.38
CA ASN A 2 -24.71 -7.25 -36.52
C ASN A 2 -23.36 -7.21 -35.80
N THR A 3 -22.31 -6.66 -36.40
CA THR A 3 -20.96 -6.59 -35.81
C THR A 3 -20.89 -5.72 -34.56
N LEU A 4 -21.57 -4.57 -34.52
CA LEU A 4 -21.66 -3.70 -33.35
C LEU A 4 -22.39 -4.38 -32.17
N ASN A 5 -23.50 -5.09 -32.48
CA ASN A 5 -24.26 -5.79 -31.45
C ASN A 5 -23.47 -6.97 -30.86
N VAL A 6 -22.70 -7.67 -31.69
CA VAL A 6 -21.78 -8.72 -31.22
C VAL A 6 -20.70 -8.11 -30.32
N LEU A 7 -20.14 -6.95 -30.71
CA LEU A 7 -19.13 -6.26 -29.88
C LEU A 7 -19.70 -5.86 -28.50
N TYR A 8 -20.91 -5.28 -28.46
CA TYR A 8 -21.58 -4.97 -27.18
C TYR A 8 -21.80 -6.21 -26.32
N LEU A 9 -22.29 -7.30 -26.93
CA LEU A 9 -22.54 -8.56 -26.22
C LEU A 9 -21.22 -9.12 -25.64
N VAL A 10 -20.18 -9.21 -26.48
CA VAL A 10 -18.90 -9.76 -26.08
C VAL A 10 -18.25 -8.91 -24.97
N ALA A 11 -18.19 -7.58 -25.15
CA ALA A 11 -17.60 -6.69 -24.14
C ALA A 11 -18.33 -6.79 -22.79
N SER A 12 -19.66 -6.81 -22.80
CA SER A 12 -20.44 -6.96 -21.57
C SER A 12 -20.28 -8.34 -20.93
N LEU A 13 -20.21 -9.42 -21.70
CA LEU A 13 -19.97 -10.77 -21.19
C LEU A 13 -18.56 -10.93 -20.60
N LEU A 14 -17.53 -10.31 -21.20
CA LEU A 14 -16.18 -10.33 -20.69
C LEU A 14 -16.07 -9.59 -19.35
N ILE A 15 -16.70 -8.41 -19.23
CA ILE A 15 -16.77 -7.68 -17.96
C ILE A 15 -17.52 -8.50 -16.92
N PHE A 16 -18.67 -9.08 -17.27
CA PHE A 16 -19.46 -9.92 -16.38
C PHE A 16 -18.67 -11.15 -15.90
N ALA A 17 -18.00 -11.87 -16.81
CA ALA A 17 -17.14 -13.01 -16.48
C ALA A 17 -15.99 -12.57 -15.55
N SER A 18 -15.39 -11.41 -15.79
CA SER A 18 -14.34 -10.84 -14.95
C SER A 18 -14.83 -10.57 -13.52
N ILE A 19 -16.04 -10.03 -13.36
CA ILE A 19 -16.64 -9.80 -12.05
C ILE A 19 -16.92 -11.13 -11.34
N MET A 20 -17.46 -12.12 -12.05
CA MET A 20 -17.74 -13.44 -11.48
C MET A 20 -16.46 -14.18 -11.05
N THR A 21 -15.39 -14.07 -11.82
CA THR A 21 -14.09 -14.67 -11.46
C THR A 21 -13.44 -14.01 -10.25
N SER A 22 -13.80 -12.77 -9.89
CA SER A 22 -13.31 -12.11 -8.68
C SER A 22 -13.65 -12.87 -7.40
N THR A 23 -14.81 -13.51 -7.35
CA THR A 23 -15.23 -14.35 -6.22
C THR A 23 -14.42 -15.64 -6.11
N ILE A 24 -13.92 -16.14 -7.23
CA ILE A 24 -13.08 -17.34 -7.31
C ILE A 24 -11.65 -16.98 -6.85
N SER A 25 -11.11 -15.86 -7.32
CA SER A 25 -9.79 -15.35 -6.95
C SER A 25 -9.58 -15.30 -5.43
N SER A 26 -10.58 -14.80 -4.71
CA SER A 26 -10.51 -14.68 -3.24
C SER A 26 -10.40 -16.03 -2.52
N LYS A 27 -10.94 -17.11 -3.12
CA LYS A 27 -10.87 -18.47 -2.56
C LYS A 27 -9.53 -19.16 -2.79
N PHE A 28 -8.91 -18.92 -3.96
CA PHE A 28 -7.66 -19.58 -4.35
C PHE A 28 -6.42 -18.78 -4.02
N GLY A 29 -6.54 -17.52 -3.59
CA GLY A 29 -5.40 -16.65 -3.29
C GLY A 29 -4.57 -16.26 -4.52
N ILE A 30 -5.11 -16.44 -5.73
CA ILE A 30 -4.47 -16.05 -6.98
C ILE A 30 -4.81 -14.58 -7.26
N PRO A 31 -3.86 -13.75 -7.74
CA PRO A 31 -4.15 -12.36 -8.09
C PRO A 31 -5.28 -12.25 -9.11
N LEU A 32 -6.26 -11.39 -8.82
CA LEU A 32 -7.43 -11.16 -9.67
C LEU A 32 -7.06 -10.76 -11.10
N LEU A 33 -5.95 -10.03 -11.25
CA LEU A 33 -5.44 -9.55 -12.54
C LEU A 33 -5.10 -10.71 -13.51
N VAL A 34 -4.63 -11.85 -12.98
CA VAL A 34 -4.36 -13.06 -13.79
C VAL A 34 -5.66 -13.62 -14.37
N PHE A 35 -6.75 -13.57 -13.60
CA PHE A 35 -8.05 -14.01 -14.10
C PHE A 35 -8.59 -13.09 -15.20
N PHE A 36 -8.45 -11.76 -15.05
CA PHE A 36 -8.86 -10.83 -16.10
C PHE A 36 -8.08 -11.04 -17.38
N LEU A 37 -6.76 -11.21 -17.26
CA LEU A 37 -5.90 -11.54 -18.39
C LEU A 37 -6.32 -12.87 -19.05
N GLY A 38 -6.54 -13.90 -18.23
CA GLY A 38 -7.01 -15.22 -18.70
C GLY A 38 -8.36 -15.17 -19.41
N VAL A 39 -9.32 -14.38 -18.92
CA VAL A 39 -10.61 -14.15 -19.60
C VAL A 39 -10.40 -13.52 -20.98
N GLY A 40 -9.49 -12.53 -21.08
CA GLY A 40 -9.12 -11.92 -22.36
C GLY A 40 -8.48 -12.93 -23.32
N MET A 41 -7.52 -13.73 -22.84
CA MET A 41 -6.83 -14.77 -23.64
C MET A 41 -7.81 -15.85 -24.14
N LEU A 42 -8.75 -16.30 -23.28
CA LEU A 42 -9.79 -17.27 -23.66
C LEU A 42 -10.77 -16.70 -24.69
N ALA A 43 -10.95 -15.41 -24.76
CA ALA A 43 -11.77 -14.75 -25.76
C ALA A 43 -11.01 -14.44 -27.05
N GLY A 44 -9.69 -14.32 -27.00
CA GLY A 44 -8.78 -13.95 -28.10
C GLY A 44 -8.70 -14.98 -29.23
N GLU A 45 -7.74 -14.77 -30.12
CA GLU A 45 -7.57 -15.51 -31.39
C GLU A 45 -7.45 -17.02 -31.19
N ASP A 46 -6.60 -17.48 -30.28
CA ASP A 46 -6.41 -18.90 -29.94
C ASP A 46 -7.44 -19.41 -28.91
N GLY A 47 -8.32 -18.53 -28.42
CA GLY A 47 -9.28 -18.87 -27.39
C GLY A 47 -10.58 -19.46 -27.92
N ILE A 48 -11.56 -19.62 -26.99
CA ILE A 48 -12.88 -20.24 -27.29
C ILE A 48 -13.68 -19.37 -28.25
N LEU A 49 -13.62 -18.03 -28.09
CA LEU A 49 -14.43 -17.11 -28.89
C LEU A 49 -13.78 -16.71 -30.21
N ARG A 50 -12.48 -17.00 -30.39
CA ARG A 50 -11.70 -16.72 -31.60
C ARG A 50 -11.85 -15.29 -32.11
N ILE A 51 -11.75 -14.32 -31.19
CA ILE A 51 -11.84 -12.90 -31.54
C ILE A 51 -10.48 -12.42 -31.99
N GLU A 52 -10.36 -12.10 -33.26
CA GLU A 52 -9.17 -11.43 -33.82
C GLU A 52 -9.18 -9.96 -33.40
N PHE A 53 -8.39 -9.61 -32.40
CA PHE A 53 -8.24 -8.24 -31.92
C PHE A 53 -6.82 -7.74 -32.09
N ALA A 54 -6.53 -7.12 -33.25
CA ALA A 54 -5.21 -6.57 -33.58
C ALA A 54 -5.19 -5.03 -33.60
N ASN A 55 -6.08 -4.38 -32.87
CA ASN A 55 -6.17 -2.92 -32.84
C ASN A 55 -5.29 -2.33 -31.74
N TYR A 56 -3.98 -2.28 -31.94
CA TYR A 56 -3.00 -1.73 -31.01
C TYR A 56 -3.27 -0.25 -30.62
N PRO A 57 -3.66 0.67 -31.56
CA PRO A 57 -4.00 2.05 -31.21
C PRO A 57 -5.15 2.14 -30.21
N LEU A 58 -6.22 1.36 -30.40
CA LEU A 58 -7.36 1.33 -29.48
C LEU A 58 -6.96 0.74 -28.12
N ALA A 59 -6.19 -0.33 -28.10
CA ALA A 59 -5.68 -0.93 -26.88
C ALA A 59 -4.77 0.03 -26.10
N ASN A 60 -3.90 0.76 -26.79
CA ASN A 60 -3.06 1.79 -26.18
C ASN A 60 -3.90 2.94 -25.59
N PHE A 61 -4.93 3.42 -26.30
CA PHE A 61 -5.83 4.44 -25.80
C PHE A 61 -6.56 3.98 -24.51
N ILE A 62 -7.15 2.78 -24.54
CA ILE A 62 -7.80 2.18 -23.36
C ILE A 62 -6.79 2.00 -22.22
N GLY A 63 -5.59 1.53 -22.54
CA GLY A 63 -4.51 1.33 -21.58
C GLY A 63 -4.12 2.62 -20.88
N GLN A 64 -3.86 3.68 -21.62
CA GLN A 64 -3.48 4.98 -21.07
C GLN A 64 -4.60 5.59 -20.21
N ALA A 65 -5.86 5.53 -20.66
CA ALA A 65 -7.00 6.03 -19.91
C ALA A 65 -7.21 5.25 -18.59
N ALA A 66 -7.10 3.93 -18.66
CA ALA A 66 -7.20 3.07 -17.48
C ALA A 66 -6.09 3.34 -16.47
N LEU A 67 -4.84 3.44 -16.94
CA LEU A 67 -3.68 3.77 -16.09
C LEU A 67 -3.81 5.15 -15.44
N ALA A 68 -4.29 6.15 -16.19
CA ALA A 68 -4.54 7.48 -15.64
C ALA A 68 -5.58 7.44 -14.51
N CYS A 69 -6.66 6.65 -14.67
CA CYS A 69 -7.67 6.45 -13.63
C CYS A 69 -7.09 5.75 -12.39
N ILE A 70 -6.30 4.69 -12.58
CA ILE A 70 -5.66 3.92 -11.49
C ILE A 70 -4.67 4.80 -10.72
N LEU A 71 -3.84 5.58 -11.42
CA LEU A 71 -2.88 6.49 -10.80
C LEU A 71 -3.56 7.65 -10.06
N LEU A 72 -4.69 8.15 -10.57
CA LEU A 72 -5.49 9.15 -9.87
C LEU A 72 -6.02 8.60 -8.55
N ASP A 73 -6.61 7.40 -8.53
CA ASP A 73 -7.06 6.74 -7.30
C ASP A 73 -5.89 6.50 -6.33
N GLY A 74 -4.75 6.01 -6.83
CA GLY A 74 -3.54 5.84 -6.04
C GLY A 74 -3.05 7.15 -5.40
N GLY A 75 -3.05 8.24 -6.17
CA GLY A 75 -2.71 9.58 -5.69
C GLY A 75 -3.67 10.08 -4.61
N LEU A 76 -4.99 9.92 -4.81
CA LEU A 76 -6.01 10.32 -3.82
C LEU A 76 -5.84 9.61 -2.46
N ARG A 77 -5.30 8.39 -2.46
CA ARG A 77 -5.08 7.58 -1.23
C ARG A 77 -3.73 7.84 -0.58
N THR A 78 -2.79 8.45 -1.29
CA THR A 78 -1.43 8.69 -0.78
C THR A 78 -1.42 9.83 0.22
N SER A 79 -1.03 9.55 1.47
CA SER A 79 -1.00 10.54 2.55
C SER A 79 0.26 11.41 2.51
N LEU A 80 0.17 12.69 2.93
CA LEU A 80 1.35 13.56 3.10
C LEU A 80 2.37 13.00 4.11
N ARG A 81 1.92 12.18 5.04
CA ARG A 81 2.82 11.48 5.97
C ARG A 81 3.69 10.46 5.24
N SER A 82 3.13 9.73 4.27
CA SER A 82 3.91 8.80 3.42
C SER A 82 5.04 9.54 2.71
N PHE A 83 4.78 10.75 2.21
CA PHE A 83 5.83 11.57 1.58
C PHE A 83 6.96 11.94 2.55
N ARG A 84 6.66 12.28 3.79
CA ARG A 84 7.70 12.61 4.78
C ARG A 84 8.63 11.43 5.04
N VAL A 85 8.07 10.23 5.18
CA VAL A 85 8.83 9.01 5.54
C VAL A 85 9.53 8.39 4.32
N GLY A 86 8.87 8.37 3.15
CA GLY A 86 9.29 7.56 1.99
C GLY A 86 9.86 8.34 0.81
N LEU A 87 9.71 9.68 0.74
CA LEU A 87 9.98 10.43 -0.50
C LEU A 87 11.42 10.29 -1.01
N LYS A 88 12.42 10.56 -0.16
CA LYS A 88 13.82 10.52 -0.57
C LYS A 88 14.27 9.14 -1.07
N PRO A 89 14.06 8.04 -0.30
CA PRO A 89 14.44 6.70 -0.76
C PRO A 89 13.62 6.27 -1.98
N ALA A 90 12.33 6.63 -2.06
CA ALA A 90 11.48 6.29 -3.19
C ALA A 90 11.90 6.99 -4.49
N ILE A 91 12.29 8.28 -4.44
CA ILE A 91 12.80 9.00 -5.62
C ILE A 91 14.09 8.34 -6.12
N VAL A 92 15.02 7.98 -5.24
CA VAL A 92 16.27 7.31 -5.65
C VAL A 92 15.96 5.93 -6.24
N LEU A 93 15.02 5.20 -5.64
CA LEU A 93 14.60 3.89 -6.16
C LEU A 93 13.86 4.01 -7.50
N ALA A 94 12.98 5.00 -7.66
CA ALA A 94 12.26 5.26 -8.91
C ALA A 94 13.14 5.81 -10.03
N SER A 95 14.29 6.43 -9.72
CA SER A 95 15.24 6.97 -10.71
C SER A 95 16.42 6.03 -10.92
N TRP A 96 17.37 6.01 -9.99
CA TRP A 96 18.55 5.15 -10.07
C TRP A 96 18.18 3.66 -10.09
N GLY A 97 17.22 3.25 -9.25
CA GLY A 97 16.80 1.85 -9.18
C GLY A 97 16.21 1.33 -10.50
N VAL A 98 15.41 2.15 -11.19
CA VAL A 98 14.90 1.79 -12.53
C VAL A 98 16.03 1.72 -13.54
N LEU A 99 16.91 2.73 -13.59
CA LEU A 99 18.07 2.74 -14.49
C LEU A 99 18.98 1.53 -14.26
N ALA A 100 19.30 1.24 -13.01
CA ALA A 100 20.14 0.09 -12.64
C ALA A 100 19.47 -1.25 -13.04
N THR A 101 18.16 -1.38 -12.83
CA THR A 101 17.39 -2.56 -13.27
C THR A 101 17.43 -2.71 -14.78
N VAL A 102 17.14 -1.62 -15.52
CA VAL A 102 17.10 -1.63 -16.99
C VAL A 102 18.47 -1.92 -17.59
N LEU A 103 19.53 -1.32 -17.08
CA LEU A 103 20.88 -1.59 -17.59
C LEU A 103 21.32 -3.03 -17.30
N CYS A 104 21.13 -3.50 -16.07
CA CYS A 104 21.51 -4.86 -15.68
C CYS A 104 20.73 -5.91 -16.48
N LEU A 105 19.41 -5.73 -16.58
CA LEU A 105 18.53 -6.65 -17.31
C LEU A 105 18.74 -6.55 -18.82
N GLY A 106 18.95 -5.35 -19.37
CA GLY A 106 19.16 -5.13 -20.80
C GLY A 106 20.41 -5.79 -21.31
N VAL A 107 21.52 -5.71 -20.56
CA VAL A 107 22.76 -6.44 -20.88
C VAL A 107 22.52 -7.96 -20.86
N PHE A 108 21.77 -8.46 -19.87
CA PHE A 108 21.43 -9.88 -19.80
C PHE A 108 20.55 -10.32 -20.97
N ILE A 109 19.53 -9.56 -21.35
CA ILE A 109 18.65 -9.87 -22.49
C ILE A 109 19.46 -9.84 -23.79
N SER A 110 20.33 -8.85 -24.02
CA SER A 110 21.16 -8.75 -25.19
C SER A 110 22.09 -9.98 -25.34
N TRP A 111 22.67 -10.39 -24.22
CA TRP A 111 23.52 -11.61 -24.19
C TRP A 111 22.69 -12.88 -24.41
N LEU A 112 21.49 -12.98 -23.82
CA LEU A 112 20.66 -14.20 -23.88
C LEU A 112 20.13 -14.47 -25.30
N PHE A 113 19.75 -13.42 -26.04
CA PHE A 113 19.16 -13.52 -27.36
C PHE A 113 20.12 -13.21 -28.49
N ASP A 114 21.38 -12.86 -28.20
CA ASP A 114 22.38 -12.40 -29.16
C ASP A 114 21.88 -11.27 -30.07
N ILE A 115 21.23 -10.26 -29.45
CA ILE A 115 20.63 -9.11 -30.12
C ILE A 115 21.37 -7.81 -29.80
N ASP A 116 21.15 -6.79 -30.63
CA ASP A 116 21.70 -5.45 -30.39
C ASP A 116 21.31 -4.93 -28.98
N TRP A 117 22.27 -4.32 -28.29
CA TRP A 117 22.10 -3.80 -26.94
C TRP A 117 20.95 -2.80 -26.84
N ARG A 118 20.62 -2.05 -27.92
CA ARG A 118 19.51 -1.09 -27.94
C ARG A 118 18.17 -1.80 -27.79
N LEU A 119 17.98 -2.90 -28.49
CA LEU A 119 16.77 -3.71 -28.39
C LEU A 119 16.69 -4.40 -27.03
N GLY A 120 17.81 -4.93 -26.50
CA GLY A 120 17.85 -5.53 -25.17
C GLY A 120 17.51 -4.53 -24.05
N ILE A 121 18.03 -3.29 -24.13
CA ILE A 121 17.68 -2.23 -23.18
C ILE A 121 16.23 -1.77 -23.38
N LEU A 122 15.70 -1.71 -24.61
CA LEU A 122 14.29 -1.42 -24.85
C LEU A 122 13.39 -2.44 -24.16
N MET A 123 13.66 -3.73 -24.32
CA MET A 123 12.91 -4.81 -23.65
C MET A 123 13.00 -4.69 -22.12
N ALA A 124 14.19 -4.41 -21.59
CA ALA A 124 14.40 -4.20 -20.17
C ALA A 124 13.67 -2.94 -19.66
N ALA A 125 13.63 -1.85 -20.41
CA ALA A 125 12.92 -0.62 -20.06
C ALA A 125 11.40 -0.84 -20.00
N ILE A 126 10.84 -1.61 -20.92
CA ILE A 126 9.42 -2.00 -20.91
C ILE A 126 9.08 -2.72 -19.61
N VAL A 127 9.90 -3.68 -19.19
CA VAL A 127 9.68 -4.46 -17.98
C VAL A 127 10.16 -3.72 -16.72
N GLY A 128 10.76 -2.54 -16.85
CA GLY A 128 11.41 -1.79 -15.75
C GLY A 128 10.47 -1.21 -14.70
N SER A 129 9.21 -0.91 -15.04
CA SER A 129 8.20 -0.36 -14.14
C SER A 129 7.64 -1.40 -13.17
N THR A 130 7.25 -0.96 -11.95
CA THR A 130 6.65 -1.81 -10.90
C THR A 130 5.25 -1.32 -10.54
N ASP A 131 4.36 -2.23 -10.15
CA ASP A 131 2.96 -1.97 -9.83
C ASP A 131 2.69 -2.16 -8.33
N ALA A 132 2.68 -1.06 -7.57
CA ALA A 132 2.33 -1.11 -6.15
C ALA A 132 0.82 -1.20 -5.91
N ALA A 133 -0.03 -0.74 -6.83
CA ALA A 133 -1.48 -0.82 -6.65
C ALA A 133 -1.94 -2.28 -6.55
N ALA A 134 -1.43 -3.14 -7.43
CA ALA A 134 -1.65 -4.58 -7.37
C ALA A 134 -1.11 -5.19 -6.06
N VAL A 135 0.09 -4.80 -5.62
CA VAL A 135 0.70 -5.26 -4.35
C VAL A 135 -0.20 -4.94 -3.16
N PHE A 136 -0.64 -3.68 -3.03
CA PHE A 136 -1.48 -3.27 -1.90
C PHE A 136 -2.89 -3.88 -1.93
N SER A 137 -3.44 -4.10 -3.12
CA SER A 137 -4.70 -4.84 -3.28
C SER A 137 -4.57 -6.27 -2.73
N LEU A 138 -3.50 -6.98 -3.07
CA LEU A 138 -3.22 -8.34 -2.60
C LEU A 138 -2.97 -8.39 -1.09
N LEU A 139 -2.23 -7.44 -0.53
CA LEU A 139 -1.97 -7.35 0.91
C LEU A 139 -3.24 -7.07 1.71
N ARG A 140 -4.10 -6.16 1.22
CA ARG A 140 -5.40 -5.86 1.85
C ARG A 140 -6.30 -7.08 1.87
N ASN A 141 -6.40 -7.80 0.76
CA ASN A 141 -7.17 -9.04 0.67
C ASN A 141 -6.61 -10.13 1.60
N GLY A 142 -5.30 -10.17 1.80
CA GLY A 142 -4.60 -11.06 2.74
C GLY A 142 -4.64 -10.60 4.21
N GLY A 143 -5.26 -9.47 4.53
CA GLY A 143 -5.31 -8.89 5.88
C GLY A 143 -3.93 -8.53 6.45
N VAL A 144 -2.97 -8.21 5.58
CA VAL A 144 -1.59 -7.88 5.94
C VAL A 144 -1.37 -6.38 5.80
N LYS A 145 -0.84 -5.75 6.85
CA LYS A 145 -0.39 -4.35 6.84
C LYS A 145 1.13 -4.31 6.92
N LEU A 146 1.75 -3.53 6.07
CA LEU A 146 3.20 -3.30 6.09
C LEU A 146 3.56 -2.17 7.07
N ASN A 147 4.83 -2.11 7.46
CA ASN A 147 5.33 -0.94 8.17
C ASN A 147 5.27 0.30 7.26
N ASP A 148 5.05 1.48 7.87
CA ASP A 148 4.78 2.74 7.13
C ASP A 148 5.95 3.12 6.19
N ARG A 149 7.20 2.77 6.51
CA ARG A 149 8.39 3.07 5.69
C ARG A 149 8.40 2.27 4.39
N VAL A 150 8.21 0.96 4.48
CA VAL A 150 8.15 0.07 3.30
C VAL A 150 6.95 0.43 2.45
N GLN A 151 5.78 0.62 3.08
CA GLN A 151 4.55 0.99 2.38
C GLN A 151 4.73 2.31 1.61
N ALA A 152 5.16 3.37 2.29
CA ALA A 152 5.36 4.69 1.68
C ALA A 152 6.39 4.66 0.54
N THR A 153 7.49 3.89 0.72
CA THR A 153 8.52 3.77 -0.31
C THR A 153 7.97 3.10 -1.57
N LEU A 154 7.22 2.01 -1.42
CA LEU A 154 6.63 1.29 -2.57
C LEU A 154 5.53 2.11 -3.27
N GLU A 155 4.67 2.81 -2.51
CA GLU A 155 3.61 3.66 -3.08
C GLU A 155 4.20 4.79 -3.94
N ILE A 156 5.19 5.50 -3.40
CA ILE A 156 5.80 6.64 -4.11
C ILE A 156 6.70 6.15 -5.25
N GLU A 157 7.45 5.04 -5.05
CA GLU A 157 8.25 4.43 -6.12
C GLU A 157 7.39 4.14 -7.33
N SER A 158 6.29 3.42 -7.16
CA SER A 158 5.42 3.00 -8.27
C SER A 158 4.80 4.20 -9.00
N GLY A 159 4.34 5.23 -8.27
CA GLY A 159 3.80 6.44 -8.91
C GLY A 159 4.86 7.26 -9.68
N ALA A 160 6.13 7.14 -9.31
CA ALA A 160 7.23 7.93 -9.89
C ALA A 160 8.05 7.16 -10.94
N ASN A 161 8.07 5.82 -10.92
CA ASN A 161 8.85 5.02 -11.86
C ASN A 161 8.19 4.89 -13.25
N ASP A 162 6.85 4.94 -13.33
CA ASP A 162 6.11 4.83 -14.58
C ASP A 162 6.49 5.92 -15.59
N PRO A 163 6.54 7.22 -15.21
CA PRO A 163 7.02 8.27 -16.11
C PRO A 163 8.44 8.03 -16.64
N LEU A 164 9.32 7.52 -15.80
CA LEU A 164 10.69 7.22 -16.22
C LEU A 164 10.75 6.01 -17.17
N ALA A 165 9.99 4.97 -16.90
CA ALA A 165 9.91 3.81 -17.78
C ALA A 165 9.38 4.19 -19.18
N ILE A 166 8.31 5.01 -19.23
CA ILE A 166 7.75 5.53 -20.48
C ILE A 166 8.82 6.33 -21.26
N LEU A 167 9.53 7.21 -20.56
CA LEU A 167 10.59 8.00 -21.17
C LEU A 167 11.69 7.09 -21.74
N LEU A 168 12.18 6.12 -20.94
CA LEU A 168 13.24 5.19 -21.39
C LEU A 168 12.78 4.40 -22.62
N VAL A 169 11.54 3.91 -22.63
CA VAL A 169 10.97 3.20 -23.78
C VAL A 169 10.91 4.13 -25.00
N THR A 170 10.43 5.37 -24.84
CA THR A 170 10.33 6.34 -25.94
C THR A 170 11.70 6.67 -26.52
N VAL A 171 12.70 6.91 -25.65
CA VAL A 171 14.08 7.17 -26.07
C VAL A 171 14.69 5.96 -26.78
N MET A 172 14.47 4.77 -26.25
CA MET A 172 15.02 3.54 -26.85
C MET A 172 14.35 3.21 -28.18
N ILE A 173 13.06 3.48 -28.35
CA ILE A 173 12.37 3.40 -29.64
C ILE A 173 13.02 4.37 -30.65
N ALA A 174 13.22 5.64 -30.27
CA ALA A 174 13.85 6.63 -31.14
C ALA A 174 15.30 6.24 -31.52
N LEU A 175 16.08 5.66 -30.57
CA LEU A 175 17.43 5.16 -30.83
C LEU A 175 17.47 3.92 -31.73
N ASN A 176 16.43 3.09 -31.72
CA ASN A 176 16.34 1.94 -32.62
C ASN A 176 15.93 2.35 -34.05
N ILE A 177 15.05 3.38 -34.21
CA ILE A 177 14.55 3.82 -35.51
C ILE A 177 15.53 4.80 -36.18
N SER A 178 16.06 5.76 -35.45
CA SER A 178 16.88 6.85 -35.97
C SER A 178 18.04 7.21 -35.06
N PRO A 179 19.09 6.37 -34.97
CA PRO A 179 20.18 6.55 -34.03
C PRO A 179 20.98 7.85 -34.25
N GLU A 180 21.05 8.33 -35.51
CA GLU A 180 21.86 9.49 -35.88
C GLU A 180 21.24 10.83 -35.40
N ASN A 181 19.94 10.88 -35.16
CA ASN A 181 19.23 12.09 -34.80
C ASN A 181 19.12 12.34 -33.27
N GLN A 182 19.57 11.39 -32.44
CA GLN A 182 19.46 11.48 -31.00
C GLN A 182 20.79 11.91 -30.38
N THR A 183 20.78 13.08 -29.74
CA THR A 183 21.92 13.56 -28.93
C THR A 183 21.61 13.37 -27.44
N LEU A 184 22.64 13.17 -26.64
CA LEU A 184 22.51 13.05 -25.18
C LEU A 184 21.82 14.30 -24.59
N GLY A 185 22.08 15.47 -25.15
CA GLY A 185 21.46 16.72 -24.73
C GLY A 185 19.96 16.77 -24.99
N SER A 186 19.48 16.30 -26.16
CA SER A 186 18.06 16.24 -26.46
C SER A 186 17.30 15.28 -25.56
N THR A 187 17.91 14.14 -25.23
CA THR A 187 17.35 13.14 -24.32
C THR A 187 17.22 13.67 -22.90
N ILE A 188 18.27 14.33 -22.37
CA ILE A 188 18.23 14.95 -21.03
C ILE A 188 17.20 16.09 -20.99
N PHE A 189 17.14 16.93 -22.03
CA PHE A 189 16.14 17.99 -22.11
C PHE A 189 14.72 17.43 -22.12
N MET A 190 14.45 16.36 -22.88
CA MET A 190 13.16 15.67 -22.91
C MET A 190 12.79 15.14 -21.52
N LEU A 191 13.73 14.52 -20.81
CA LEU A 191 13.53 14.03 -19.44
C LEU A 191 13.15 15.18 -18.48
N ILE A 192 13.92 16.25 -18.50
CA ILE A 192 13.70 17.40 -17.60
C ILE A 192 12.36 18.06 -17.94
N SER A 193 12.01 18.21 -19.22
CA SER A 193 10.75 18.82 -19.63
C SER A 193 9.55 17.95 -19.24
N GLN A 194 9.60 16.65 -19.48
CA GLN A 194 8.51 15.73 -19.12
C GLN A 194 8.24 15.72 -17.61
N ILE A 195 9.27 15.60 -16.79
CA ILE A 195 9.15 15.62 -15.34
C ILE A 195 8.74 17.02 -14.85
N GLY A 196 9.39 18.07 -15.34
CA GLY A 196 9.13 19.46 -14.95
C GLY A 196 7.72 19.93 -15.26
N ILE A 197 7.26 19.73 -16.49
CA ILE A 197 5.90 20.09 -16.93
C ILE A 197 4.87 19.25 -16.17
N GLY A 198 5.10 17.94 -16.04
CA GLY A 198 4.21 17.04 -15.30
C GLY A 198 4.04 17.45 -13.84
N LEU A 199 5.14 17.79 -13.17
CA LEU A 199 5.16 18.24 -11.77
C LEU A 199 4.41 19.58 -11.62
N VAL A 200 4.73 20.57 -12.45
CA VAL A 200 4.12 21.91 -12.38
C VAL A 200 2.61 21.83 -12.65
N LEU A 201 2.20 21.18 -13.74
CA LEU A 201 0.79 21.07 -14.11
C LEU A 201 -0.01 20.21 -13.14
N GLY A 202 0.59 19.11 -12.64
CA GLY A 202 -0.06 18.24 -11.66
C GLY A 202 -0.32 18.95 -10.33
N LEU A 203 0.68 19.64 -9.79
CA LEU A 203 0.53 20.42 -8.56
C LEU A 203 -0.42 21.59 -8.73
N LEU A 204 -0.33 22.32 -9.85
CA LEU A 204 -1.22 23.45 -10.15
C LEU A 204 -2.68 22.99 -10.29
N ALA A 205 -2.93 21.95 -11.07
CA ALA A 205 -4.26 21.37 -11.25
C ALA A 205 -4.84 20.84 -9.93
N GLY A 206 -4.03 20.11 -9.16
CA GLY A 206 -4.42 19.63 -7.84
C GLY A 206 -4.79 20.77 -6.90
N PHE A 207 -3.98 21.83 -6.86
CA PHE A 207 -4.23 23.02 -6.06
C PHE A 207 -5.50 23.76 -6.50
N LEU A 208 -5.71 23.95 -7.80
CA LEU A 208 -6.91 24.60 -8.32
C LEU A 208 -8.18 23.80 -8.00
N LEU A 209 -8.14 22.48 -8.21
CA LEU A 209 -9.24 21.57 -7.89
C LEU A 209 -9.51 21.52 -6.40
N SER A 210 -8.49 21.47 -5.56
CA SER A 210 -8.65 21.48 -4.10
C SER A 210 -9.31 22.75 -3.58
N ARG A 211 -9.14 23.89 -4.30
CA ARG A 211 -9.81 25.16 -4.01
C ARG A 211 -11.22 25.26 -4.58
N LEU A 212 -11.48 24.59 -5.71
CA LEU A 212 -12.77 24.59 -6.39
C LEU A 212 -13.77 23.66 -5.71
N LEU A 213 -13.36 22.43 -5.39
CA LEU A 213 -14.23 21.37 -4.86
C LEU A 213 -15.08 21.79 -3.62
N PRO A 214 -14.54 22.50 -2.61
CA PRO A 214 -15.34 22.93 -1.46
C PRO A 214 -16.39 24.00 -1.81
N LYS A 215 -16.20 24.74 -2.91
CA LYS A 215 -17.10 25.83 -3.33
C LYS A 215 -18.27 25.36 -4.19
N VAL A 216 -18.14 24.17 -4.78
CA VAL A 216 -19.18 23.62 -5.67
C VAL A 216 -20.06 22.69 -4.85
N HIS A 217 -21.37 22.90 -4.89
CA HIS A 217 -22.36 22.06 -4.21
C HIS A 217 -22.93 21.07 -5.22
N LEU A 218 -22.48 19.83 -5.15
CA LEU A 218 -22.90 18.72 -6.01
C LEU A 218 -23.49 17.60 -5.16
N GLU A 219 -24.24 16.71 -5.80
CA GLU A 219 -24.60 15.42 -5.21
C GLU A 219 -23.33 14.56 -4.99
N GLU A 220 -23.33 13.73 -3.95
CA GLU A 220 -22.13 13.01 -3.50
C GLU A 220 -21.41 12.23 -4.62
N GLY A 221 -22.17 11.54 -5.49
CA GLY A 221 -21.60 10.77 -6.61
C GLY A 221 -20.95 11.64 -7.69
N MET A 222 -21.41 12.87 -7.87
CA MET A 222 -20.90 13.77 -8.91
C MET A 222 -19.48 14.29 -8.61
N TYR A 223 -19.07 14.36 -7.33
CA TYR A 223 -17.71 14.76 -6.99
C TYR A 223 -16.65 13.78 -7.55
N ALA A 224 -16.92 12.47 -7.50
CA ALA A 224 -16.01 11.48 -8.05
C ALA A 224 -15.87 11.59 -9.57
N ILE A 225 -16.99 11.82 -10.28
CA ILE A 225 -17.01 12.01 -11.72
C ILE A 225 -16.28 13.30 -12.11
N LEU A 226 -16.48 14.38 -11.35
CA LEU A 226 -15.77 15.65 -11.56
C LEU A 226 -14.25 15.48 -11.39
N ILE A 227 -13.81 14.79 -10.34
CA ILE A 227 -12.39 14.52 -10.10
C ILE A 227 -11.80 13.63 -11.20
N LEU A 228 -12.52 12.59 -11.62
CA LEU A 228 -12.09 11.70 -12.70
C LEU A 228 -11.96 12.45 -14.03
N SER A 229 -12.99 13.23 -14.42
CA SER A 229 -12.97 13.99 -15.67
C SER A 229 -11.87 15.05 -15.67
N ALA A 230 -11.68 15.75 -14.55
CA ALA A 230 -10.60 16.71 -14.39
C ALA A 230 -9.22 16.03 -14.45
N GLY A 231 -9.06 14.86 -13.82
CA GLY A 231 -7.83 14.07 -13.88
C GLY A 231 -7.47 13.67 -15.32
N ILE A 232 -8.43 13.15 -16.07
CA ILE A 232 -8.22 12.79 -17.49
C ILE A 232 -7.91 14.05 -18.34
N ALA A 233 -8.55 15.18 -18.06
CA ALA A 233 -8.24 16.44 -18.73
C ALA A 233 -6.81 16.92 -18.42
N VAL A 234 -6.37 16.81 -17.16
CA VAL A 234 -4.99 17.11 -16.75
C VAL A 234 -3.99 16.18 -17.45
N PHE A 235 -4.31 14.89 -17.54
CA PHE A 235 -3.51 13.92 -18.29
C PHE A 235 -3.32 14.34 -19.75
N GLY A 236 -4.42 14.61 -20.45
CA GLY A 236 -4.38 14.99 -21.87
C GLY A 236 -3.66 16.33 -22.08
N ALA A 237 -3.98 17.35 -21.29
CA ALA A 237 -3.36 18.66 -21.39
C ALA A 237 -1.84 18.61 -21.14
N THR A 238 -1.40 17.82 -20.14
CA THR A 238 0.01 17.66 -19.84
C THR A 238 0.76 16.96 -20.98
N ASN A 239 0.17 15.91 -21.56
CA ASN A 239 0.77 15.20 -22.69
C ASN A 239 0.89 16.10 -23.93
N ILE A 240 -0.13 16.93 -24.23
CA ILE A 240 -0.10 17.91 -25.35
C ILE A 240 1.06 18.91 -25.16
N LEU A 241 1.35 19.32 -23.91
CA LEU A 241 2.43 20.25 -23.59
C LEU A 241 3.81 19.58 -23.50
N GLY A 242 3.91 18.27 -23.80
CA GLY A 242 5.17 17.52 -23.76
C GLY A 242 5.61 17.12 -22.34
N GLY A 243 4.71 17.18 -21.36
CA GLY A 243 4.94 16.71 -20.00
C GLY A 243 4.46 15.28 -19.77
N SER A 244 4.83 14.68 -18.62
CA SER A 244 4.30 13.39 -18.21
C SER A 244 2.90 13.52 -17.61
N GLY A 245 1.86 13.14 -18.38
CA GLY A 245 0.47 13.16 -17.93
C GLY A 245 0.22 12.23 -16.74
N PHE A 246 0.89 11.09 -16.67
CA PHE A 246 0.78 10.14 -15.56
C PHE A 246 1.29 10.74 -14.23
N LEU A 247 2.44 11.43 -14.28
CA LEU A 247 2.98 12.14 -13.11
C LEU A 247 2.02 13.26 -12.67
N ALA A 248 1.49 14.02 -13.64
CA ALA A 248 0.59 15.13 -13.35
C ALA A 248 -0.71 14.65 -12.67
N VAL A 249 -1.33 13.58 -13.17
CA VAL A 249 -2.54 12.98 -12.59
C VAL A 249 -2.29 12.44 -11.19
N TYR A 250 -1.20 11.72 -10.99
CA TYR A 250 -0.82 11.20 -9.67
C TYR A 250 -0.65 12.32 -8.65
N LEU A 251 0.13 13.37 -8.99
CA LEU A 251 0.36 14.52 -8.11
C LEU A 251 -0.93 15.32 -7.85
N ALA A 252 -1.77 15.51 -8.87
CA ALA A 252 -3.08 16.14 -8.69
C ALA A 252 -3.94 15.33 -7.71
N GLY A 253 -3.97 14.00 -7.85
CA GLY A 253 -4.62 13.10 -6.91
C GLY A 253 -4.11 13.24 -5.49
N VAL A 254 -2.78 13.27 -5.29
CA VAL A 254 -2.16 13.47 -3.97
C VAL A 254 -2.62 14.79 -3.33
N VAL A 255 -2.61 15.89 -4.08
CA VAL A 255 -3.02 17.20 -3.54
C VAL A 255 -4.51 17.19 -3.17
N ILE A 256 -5.37 16.65 -4.02
CA ILE A 256 -6.82 16.58 -3.77
C ILE A 256 -7.11 15.66 -2.57
N GLY A 257 -6.51 14.48 -2.51
CA GLY A 257 -6.74 13.47 -1.48
C GLY A 257 -6.34 13.91 -0.07
N ASN A 258 -5.37 14.84 0.03
CA ASN A 258 -4.96 15.42 1.31
C ASN A 258 -5.72 16.71 1.69
N THR A 259 -6.69 17.11 0.88
CA THR A 259 -7.56 18.24 1.15
C THR A 259 -8.88 17.72 1.72
N LYS A 260 -9.37 18.31 2.81
CA LYS A 260 -10.70 17.96 3.33
C LYS A 260 -11.77 18.48 2.37
N VAL A 261 -12.31 17.59 1.56
CA VAL A 261 -13.39 17.87 0.62
C VAL A 261 -14.67 17.22 1.14
N ARG A 262 -15.83 17.86 0.86
CA ARG A 262 -17.14 17.27 1.14
C ARG A 262 -17.23 15.87 0.47
N ALA A 263 -17.75 14.89 1.21
CA ALA A 263 -17.92 13.50 0.76
C ALA A 263 -16.60 12.75 0.39
N THR A 264 -15.46 13.08 1.04
CA THR A 264 -14.15 12.46 0.73
C THR A 264 -14.21 10.94 0.73
N GLU A 265 -14.85 10.31 1.72
CA GLU A 265 -14.96 8.84 1.78
C GLU A 265 -15.84 8.27 0.66
N HIS A 266 -16.91 8.98 0.28
CA HIS A 266 -17.75 8.57 -0.84
C HIS A 266 -16.99 8.64 -2.16
N VAL A 267 -16.25 9.72 -2.37
CA VAL A 267 -15.36 9.89 -3.54
C VAL A 267 -14.36 8.75 -3.64
N LEU A 268 -13.68 8.41 -2.54
CA LEU A 268 -12.70 7.33 -2.52
C LEU A 268 -13.32 5.95 -2.82
N ARG A 269 -14.55 5.68 -2.37
CA ARG A 269 -15.27 4.44 -2.69
C ARG A 269 -15.65 4.34 -4.17
N VAL A 270 -16.13 5.44 -4.73
CA VAL A 270 -16.51 5.49 -6.15
C VAL A 270 -15.26 5.41 -7.03
N MET A 271 -14.19 6.10 -6.68
CA MET A 271 -12.90 6.02 -7.38
C MET A 271 -12.29 4.62 -7.34
N ASP A 272 -12.42 3.91 -6.20
CA ASP A 272 -12.03 2.49 -6.09
C ASP A 272 -12.75 1.62 -7.12
N SER A 273 -14.05 1.86 -7.32
CA SER A 273 -14.85 1.14 -8.31
C SER A 273 -14.41 1.45 -9.75
N PHE A 274 -14.09 2.70 -10.04
CA PHE A 274 -13.55 3.10 -11.37
C PHE A 274 -12.15 2.52 -11.59
N ALA A 275 -11.27 2.56 -10.60
CA ALA A 275 -9.95 1.97 -10.69
C ALA A 275 -10.03 0.46 -10.91
N TRP A 276 -10.92 -0.24 -10.18
CA TRP A 276 -11.17 -1.66 -10.37
C TRP A 276 -11.68 -1.99 -11.77
N LEU A 277 -12.68 -1.24 -12.26
CA LEU A 277 -13.21 -1.41 -13.62
C LEU A 277 -12.13 -1.15 -14.67
N SER A 278 -11.32 -0.11 -14.47
CA SER A 278 -10.19 0.22 -15.33
C SER A 278 -9.16 -0.89 -15.38
N GLN A 279 -8.81 -1.49 -14.23
CA GLN A 279 -7.92 -2.66 -14.17
C GLN A 279 -8.52 -3.85 -14.92
N ALA A 280 -9.80 -4.17 -14.68
CA ALA A 280 -10.45 -5.28 -15.36
C ALA A 280 -10.47 -5.10 -16.89
N LEU A 281 -10.90 -3.92 -17.34
CA LEU A 281 -10.95 -3.59 -18.78
C LEU A 281 -9.55 -3.66 -19.42
N LEU A 282 -8.56 -3.07 -18.76
CA LEU A 282 -7.19 -3.06 -19.22
C LEU A 282 -6.64 -4.48 -19.40
N PHE A 283 -6.71 -5.32 -18.35
CA PHE A 283 -6.17 -6.68 -18.43
C PHE A 283 -6.94 -7.59 -19.41
N VAL A 284 -8.25 -7.41 -19.55
CA VAL A 284 -9.04 -8.13 -20.55
C VAL A 284 -8.62 -7.74 -21.97
N VAL A 285 -8.51 -6.42 -22.24
CA VAL A 285 -8.07 -5.93 -23.56
C VAL A 285 -6.64 -6.39 -23.88
N LEU A 286 -5.74 -6.33 -22.90
CA LEU A 286 -4.38 -6.82 -23.05
C LEU A 286 -4.35 -8.35 -23.28
N GLY A 287 -5.24 -9.10 -22.61
CA GLY A 287 -5.40 -10.53 -22.85
C GLY A 287 -5.91 -10.87 -24.25
N LEU A 288 -6.79 -10.04 -24.82
CA LEU A 288 -7.25 -10.21 -26.21
C LEU A 288 -6.14 -10.00 -27.26
N LEU A 289 -5.11 -9.21 -26.93
CA LEU A 289 -3.98 -8.96 -27.82
C LEU A 289 -2.94 -10.09 -27.86
N VAL A 290 -2.99 -11.01 -26.89
CA VAL A 290 -2.01 -12.07 -26.75
C VAL A 290 -2.46 -13.31 -27.49
N THR A 291 -1.55 -13.87 -28.28
CA THR A 291 -1.69 -15.17 -28.91
C THR A 291 -0.98 -16.21 -28.03
N PRO A 292 -1.72 -17.06 -27.27
CA PRO A 292 -1.13 -18.05 -26.38
C PRO A 292 -0.10 -18.98 -27.01
N THR A 293 -0.28 -19.36 -28.27
CA THR A 293 0.70 -20.19 -29.02
C THR A 293 2.06 -19.52 -29.13
N GLU A 294 2.12 -18.24 -29.48
CA GLU A 294 3.39 -17.50 -29.55
C GLU A 294 4.03 -17.31 -28.17
N LEU A 295 3.22 -17.17 -27.12
CA LEU A 295 3.69 -17.06 -25.74
C LEU A 295 4.35 -18.37 -25.28
N ILE A 296 3.82 -19.53 -25.69
CA ILE A 296 4.39 -20.83 -25.39
C ILE A 296 5.77 -21.00 -26.05
N GLU A 297 6.01 -20.44 -27.21
CA GLU A 297 7.33 -20.52 -27.88
C GLU A 297 8.41 -19.80 -27.08
N VAL A 298 8.09 -18.67 -26.44
CA VAL A 298 9.06 -17.85 -25.70
C VAL A 298 9.01 -18.07 -24.17
N TRP A 299 8.22 -19.03 -23.65
CA TRP A 299 8.00 -19.18 -22.22
C TRP A 299 9.27 -19.42 -21.41
N HIS A 300 10.21 -20.21 -21.93
CA HIS A 300 11.46 -20.53 -21.25
C HIS A 300 12.41 -19.32 -21.19
N TYR A 301 12.42 -18.47 -22.20
CA TYR A 301 13.15 -17.21 -22.18
C TYR A 301 12.50 -16.23 -21.20
N SER A 302 11.17 -16.15 -21.20
CA SER A 302 10.42 -15.33 -20.23
C SER A 302 10.71 -15.76 -18.79
N LEU A 303 10.82 -17.06 -18.54
CA LEU A 303 11.19 -17.59 -17.22
C LEU A 303 12.63 -17.19 -16.83
N LEU A 304 13.59 -17.29 -17.73
CA LEU A 304 14.98 -16.91 -17.47
C LEU A 304 15.10 -15.41 -17.19
N VAL A 305 14.45 -14.59 -18.00
CA VAL A 305 14.41 -13.11 -17.83
C VAL A 305 13.73 -12.74 -16.52
N PHE A 306 12.59 -13.38 -16.19
CA PHE A 306 11.90 -13.17 -14.92
C PHE A 306 12.78 -13.56 -13.72
N LEU A 307 13.44 -14.72 -13.74
CA LEU A 307 14.32 -15.16 -12.66
C LEU A 307 15.52 -14.24 -12.50
N PHE A 308 16.15 -13.81 -13.59
CA PHE A 308 17.25 -12.85 -13.54
C PHE A 308 16.79 -11.50 -12.99
N LEU A 309 15.62 -11.02 -13.43
CA LEU A 309 15.02 -9.80 -12.91
C LEU A 309 14.77 -9.89 -11.40
N LEU A 310 14.15 -10.98 -10.94
CA LEU A 310 13.77 -11.19 -9.54
C LEU A 310 14.98 -11.38 -8.62
N LEU A 311 15.97 -12.19 -9.05
CA LEU A 311 17.07 -12.63 -8.19
C LEU A 311 18.35 -11.81 -8.33
N VAL A 312 18.53 -11.07 -9.43
CA VAL A 312 19.76 -10.32 -9.70
C VAL A 312 19.49 -8.83 -9.92
N ALA A 313 18.72 -8.48 -10.96
CA ALA A 313 18.60 -7.08 -11.36
C ALA A 313 17.86 -6.23 -10.31
N ARG A 314 16.73 -6.71 -9.80
CA ARG A 314 15.95 -6.01 -8.78
C ARG A 314 16.66 -5.91 -7.44
N PRO A 315 17.24 -6.99 -6.86
CA PRO A 315 18.05 -6.89 -5.64
C PRO A 315 19.23 -5.93 -5.79
N PHE A 316 19.97 -5.97 -6.90
CA PHE A 316 21.07 -5.03 -7.16
C PHE A 316 20.58 -3.57 -7.14
N ALA A 317 19.49 -3.27 -7.84
CA ALA A 317 18.90 -1.96 -7.91
C ALA A 317 18.42 -1.46 -6.54
N VAL A 318 17.72 -2.30 -5.78
CA VAL A 318 17.18 -1.96 -4.46
C VAL A 318 18.28 -1.76 -3.43
N ILE A 319 19.30 -2.65 -3.39
CA ILE A 319 20.42 -2.54 -2.47
C ILE A 319 21.19 -1.25 -2.74
N SER A 320 21.55 -0.97 -4.01
CA SER A 320 22.31 0.23 -4.37
C SER A 320 21.51 1.53 -4.10
N SER A 321 20.18 1.50 -4.19
CA SER A 321 19.32 2.65 -3.95
C SER A 321 19.06 2.91 -2.47
N LEU A 322 18.80 1.87 -1.66
CA LEU A 322 18.29 2.02 -0.30
C LEU A 322 19.36 1.91 0.80
N LEU A 323 20.54 1.33 0.48
CA LEU A 323 21.63 1.20 1.45
C LEU A 323 22.02 2.54 2.10
N PRO A 324 22.11 3.69 1.37
CA PRO A 324 22.47 4.97 1.96
C PRO A 324 21.44 5.54 2.94
N PHE A 325 20.18 5.05 2.88
CA PHE A 325 19.07 5.55 3.71
C PHE A 325 18.85 4.76 5.00
N GLY A 326 19.73 3.82 5.35
CA GLY A 326 19.65 3.09 6.61
C GLY A 326 18.49 2.09 6.72
N PHE A 327 17.96 1.60 5.58
CA PHE A 327 16.95 0.54 5.58
C PHE A 327 17.51 -0.75 6.17
N LYS A 328 16.67 -1.47 6.90
CA LYS A 328 17.03 -2.80 7.43
C LYS A 328 17.20 -3.81 6.29
N LYS A 329 18.10 -4.77 6.46
CA LYS A 329 18.30 -5.85 5.47
C LYS A 329 16.98 -6.59 5.14
N THR A 330 16.08 -6.73 6.13
CA THR A 330 14.77 -7.33 5.96
C THR A 330 13.84 -6.46 5.09
N GLU A 331 13.86 -5.14 5.27
CA GLU A 331 13.09 -4.21 4.43
C GLU A 331 13.61 -4.19 2.99
N ILE A 332 14.94 -4.15 2.82
CA ILE A 332 15.60 -4.25 1.49
C ILE A 332 15.22 -5.57 0.81
N GLY A 333 15.30 -6.69 1.53
CA GLY A 333 14.92 -8.00 0.98
C GLY A 333 13.46 -8.07 0.54
N PHE A 334 12.55 -7.52 1.31
CA PHE A 334 11.12 -7.46 0.95
C PHE A 334 10.87 -6.56 -0.27
N ILE A 335 11.43 -5.34 -0.29
CA ILE A 335 11.28 -4.41 -1.43
C ILE A 335 11.89 -5.00 -2.70
N SER A 336 12.99 -5.76 -2.58
CA SER A 336 13.58 -6.49 -3.71
C SER A 336 12.64 -7.57 -4.25
N TRP A 337 11.95 -8.30 -3.36
CA TRP A 337 11.01 -9.34 -3.76
C TRP A 337 9.73 -8.77 -4.39
N VAL A 338 9.20 -7.66 -3.87
CA VAL A 338 7.88 -7.11 -4.21
C VAL A 338 7.87 -6.27 -5.49
N GLY A 339 8.88 -6.33 -6.32
CA GLY A 339 8.89 -5.66 -7.63
C GLY A 339 7.90 -6.26 -8.64
N LEU A 340 6.60 -6.34 -8.26
CA LEU A 340 5.54 -6.91 -9.10
C LEU A 340 5.39 -6.12 -10.41
N ARG A 341 5.29 -6.83 -11.54
CA ARG A 341 5.06 -6.24 -12.86
C ARG A 341 3.58 -6.35 -13.19
N GLY A 342 2.95 -5.20 -13.45
CA GLY A 342 1.51 -5.11 -13.72
C GLY A 342 1.20 -4.75 -15.18
N ALA A 343 0.20 -3.89 -15.35
CA ALA A 343 -0.31 -3.50 -16.65
C ALA A 343 0.61 -2.53 -17.42
N VAL A 344 1.40 -1.71 -16.72
CA VAL A 344 2.26 -0.69 -17.35
C VAL A 344 3.26 -1.31 -18.31
N PRO A 345 4.03 -2.36 -17.94
CA PRO A 345 4.91 -3.05 -18.88
C PRO A 345 4.21 -3.49 -20.17
N ILE A 346 3.04 -4.10 -20.07
CA ILE A 346 2.32 -4.60 -21.24
C ILE A 346 1.85 -3.44 -22.12
N THR A 347 1.33 -2.38 -21.52
CA THR A 347 0.92 -1.16 -22.27
C THR A 347 2.12 -0.52 -22.98
N LEU A 348 3.30 -0.52 -22.34
CA LEU A 348 4.54 -0.03 -22.94
C LEU A 348 5.05 -0.93 -24.06
N ALA A 349 4.81 -2.25 -23.98
CA ALA A 349 5.19 -3.20 -25.03
C ALA A 349 4.42 -2.98 -26.35
N ILE A 350 3.26 -2.31 -26.30
CA ILE A 350 2.51 -1.93 -27.51
C ILE A 350 3.24 -0.85 -28.30
N LEU A 351 3.97 0.06 -27.65
CA LEU A 351 4.60 1.21 -28.31
C LEU A 351 5.64 0.81 -29.38
N PRO A 352 6.57 -0.13 -29.16
CA PRO A 352 7.48 -0.61 -30.20
C PRO A 352 6.75 -1.26 -31.38
N VAL A 353 5.66 -2.01 -31.12
CA VAL A 353 4.84 -2.63 -32.17
C VAL A 353 4.19 -1.57 -33.05
N MET A 354 3.59 -0.54 -32.45
CA MET A 354 2.98 0.58 -33.17
C MET A 354 4.00 1.40 -33.99
N ASN A 355 5.25 1.47 -33.52
CA ASN A 355 6.34 2.17 -34.19
C ASN A 355 7.16 1.26 -35.14
N HIS A 356 6.71 0.04 -35.40
CA HIS A 356 7.36 -0.92 -36.30
C HIS A 356 8.84 -1.15 -36.00
N VAL A 357 9.21 -1.20 -34.71
CA VAL A 357 10.58 -1.52 -34.30
C VAL A 357 10.87 -2.98 -34.61
N GLU A 358 12.04 -3.26 -35.20
CA GLU A 358 12.46 -4.64 -35.46
C GLU A 358 12.57 -5.41 -34.13
N GLY A 359 11.98 -6.61 -34.07
CA GLY A 359 11.92 -7.41 -32.83
C GLY A 359 10.83 -7.00 -31.84
N ALA A 360 9.93 -6.07 -32.18
CA ALA A 360 8.87 -5.61 -31.31
C ALA A 360 7.92 -6.72 -30.85
N ASN A 361 7.61 -7.71 -31.71
CA ASN A 361 6.76 -8.85 -31.34
C ASN A 361 7.44 -9.74 -30.29
N LEU A 362 8.75 -9.95 -30.38
CA LEU A 362 9.50 -10.67 -29.36
C LEU A 362 9.46 -9.90 -28.01
N ALA A 363 9.65 -8.58 -28.05
CA ALA A 363 9.56 -7.73 -26.86
C ALA A 363 8.18 -7.81 -26.21
N PHE A 364 7.12 -7.81 -27.02
CA PHE A 364 5.73 -7.90 -26.59
C PHE A 364 5.47 -9.26 -25.89
N ASN A 365 5.75 -10.38 -26.54
CA ASN A 365 5.51 -11.72 -26.02
C ASN A 365 6.36 -12.01 -24.78
N LEU A 366 7.65 -11.61 -24.79
CA LEU A 366 8.54 -11.71 -23.64
C LEU A 366 7.99 -10.94 -22.42
N THR A 367 7.52 -9.70 -22.65
CA THR A 367 6.94 -8.87 -21.59
C THR A 367 5.72 -9.54 -20.96
N PHE A 368 4.81 -10.07 -21.78
CA PHE A 368 3.65 -10.81 -21.29
C PHE A 368 4.04 -12.00 -20.43
N GLY A 369 4.97 -12.82 -20.90
CA GLY A 369 5.47 -13.96 -20.15
C GLY A 369 6.05 -13.55 -18.80
N VAL A 370 6.86 -12.51 -18.75
CA VAL A 370 7.44 -11.97 -17.51
C VAL A 370 6.35 -11.45 -16.57
N VAL A 371 5.35 -10.73 -17.08
CA VAL A 371 4.23 -10.20 -16.26
C VAL A 371 3.39 -11.34 -15.68
N ILE A 372 3.02 -12.33 -16.46
CA ILE A 372 2.26 -13.50 -15.98
C ILE A 372 3.05 -14.22 -14.87
N LEU A 373 4.34 -14.49 -15.08
CA LEU A 373 5.20 -15.12 -14.08
C LEU A 373 5.31 -14.25 -12.80
N SER A 374 5.46 -12.95 -12.95
CA SER A 374 5.49 -12.00 -11.84
C SER A 374 4.19 -12.03 -11.04
N LEU A 375 3.04 -11.95 -11.70
CA LEU A 375 1.74 -12.01 -11.05
C LEU A 375 1.52 -13.35 -10.33
N LEU A 376 1.90 -14.47 -10.95
CA LEU A 376 1.73 -15.80 -10.35
C LEU A 376 2.70 -16.03 -9.19
N VAL A 377 3.98 -15.78 -9.35
CA VAL A 377 5.02 -16.10 -8.35
C VAL A 377 5.06 -15.03 -7.24
N GLN A 378 5.26 -13.77 -7.63
CA GLN A 378 5.36 -12.68 -6.65
C GLN A 378 4.00 -12.40 -6.04
N GLY A 379 2.94 -12.27 -6.84
CA GLY A 379 1.60 -11.92 -6.38
C GLY A 379 1.05 -12.88 -5.32
N THR A 380 1.21 -14.20 -5.50
CA THR A 380 0.75 -15.21 -4.53
C THR A 380 1.62 -15.28 -3.28
N SER A 381 2.90 -14.93 -3.38
CA SER A 381 3.86 -15.04 -2.29
C SER A 381 4.02 -13.78 -1.43
N ILE A 382 3.45 -12.63 -1.82
CA ILE A 382 3.63 -11.34 -1.11
C ILE A 382 3.30 -11.43 0.38
N ALA A 383 2.14 -12.02 0.74
CA ALA A 383 1.72 -12.14 2.12
C ALA A 383 2.67 -13.05 2.95
N LEU A 384 3.18 -14.12 2.34
CA LEU A 384 4.16 -15.00 2.96
C LEU A 384 5.50 -14.28 3.16
N MET A 385 5.99 -13.59 2.12
CA MET A 385 7.26 -12.86 2.15
C MET A 385 7.24 -11.70 3.14
N SER A 386 6.10 -11.01 3.31
CA SER A 386 5.98 -9.96 4.35
C SER A 386 6.23 -10.49 5.76
N ARG A 387 5.86 -11.74 6.02
CA ARG A 387 6.10 -12.41 7.30
C ARG A 387 7.54 -12.91 7.43
N ILE A 388 8.10 -13.52 6.39
CA ILE A 388 9.50 -14.02 6.36
C ILE A 388 10.47 -12.86 6.60
N PHE A 389 10.27 -11.75 5.90
CA PHE A 389 11.10 -10.55 6.04
C PHE A 389 10.69 -9.66 7.24
N GLN A 390 9.70 -10.07 8.03
CA GLN A 390 9.26 -9.36 9.24
C GLN A 390 8.94 -7.87 9.03
N VAL A 391 8.37 -7.52 7.88
CA VAL A 391 7.95 -6.15 7.54
C VAL A 391 6.46 -5.92 7.79
N TRP A 392 5.70 -6.97 8.14
CA TRP A 392 4.30 -6.85 8.51
C TRP A 392 4.16 -6.23 9.90
N VAL A 393 3.08 -5.49 10.10
CA VAL A 393 2.69 -4.90 11.38
C VAL A 393 1.29 -5.40 11.73
N PRO A 394 1.01 -5.78 12.99
CA PRO A 394 -0.35 -6.14 13.38
C PRO A 394 -1.32 -5.00 13.03
N THR A 395 -2.41 -5.37 12.37
CA THR A 395 -3.48 -4.41 12.07
C THR A 395 -4.10 -3.94 13.36
N ASP A 396 -4.22 -2.63 13.54
CA ASP A 396 -5.05 -2.06 14.60
C ASP A 396 -6.51 -2.47 14.34
N ASN A 397 -7.30 -2.59 15.42
CA ASN A 397 -8.72 -2.82 15.28
C ASN A 397 -9.34 -1.59 14.62
N GLU A 398 -9.76 -1.73 13.37
CA GLU A 398 -10.44 -0.68 12.61
C GLU A 398 -11.97 -0.86 12.72
N PRO A 399 -12.76 0.22 12.63
CA PRO A 399 -14.20 0.12 12.46
C PRO A 399 -14.53 -0.71 11.21
N LYS A 400 -15.67 -1.41 11.21
CA LYS A 400 -16.10 -2.23 10.06
C LYS A 400 -16.45 -1.36 8.85
N ALA A 401 -17.09 -0.21 9.11
CA ALA A 401 -17.40 0.80 8.11
C ALA A 401 -17.38 2.19 8.75
N THR A 402 -17.22 3.19 7.89
CA THR A 402 -17.26 4.61 8.26
C THR A 402 -18.19 5.32 7.30
N GLN A 403 -19.05 6.20 7.84
CA GLN A 403 -19.98 6.99 7.05
C GLN A 403 -19.99 8.44 7.55
N GLU A 404 -19.71 9.37 6.65
CA GLU A 404 -19.80 10.80 6.95
C GLU A 404 -21.23 11.29 6.75
N ILE A 405 -21.78 12.00 7.75
CA ILE A 405 -23.05 12.70 7.64
C ILE A 405 -22.77 14.20 7.72
N TRP A 406 -23.14 14.91 6.68
CA TRP A 406 -23.05 16.36 6.62
C TRP A 406 -24.32 16.98 7.17
N VAL A 407 -24.19 17.79 8.24
CA VAL A 407 -25.28 18.57 8.83
C VAL A 407 -24.99 20.03 8.55
N GLY A 408 -25.60 20.58 7.51
CA GLY A 408 -25.30 21.94 7.02
C GLY A 408 -23.91 22.07 6.39
N ASP A 409 -23.42 23.28 6.24
CA ASP A 409 -22.16 23.57 5.54
C ASP A 409 -20.90 23.42 6.42
N GLN A 410 -21.04 23.25 7.73
CA GLN A 410 -19.92 23.30 8.67
C GLN A 410 -19.80 22.13 9.65
N ALA A 411 -20.82 21.31 9.82
CA ALA A 411 -20.80 20.21 10.79
C ALA A 411 -20.62 18.85 10.10
N ASN A 412 -19.46 18.27 10.25
CA ASN A 412 -19.15 16.92 9.80
C ASN A 412 -19.30 15.95 10.97
N MET A 413 -20.32 15.09 10.92
CA MET A 413 -20.49 13.99 11.85
C MET A 413 -20.04 12.70 11.17
N THR A 414 -19.13 11.97 11.82
CA THR A 414 -18.68 10.67 11.30
C THR A 414 -19.31 9.57 12.14
N LEU A 415 -20.02 8.67 11.45
CA LEU A 415 -20.56 7.44 11.99
C LEU A 415 -19.57 6.30 11.76
N TYR A 416 -19.31 5.55 12.83
CA TYR A 416 -18.46 4.37 12.78
C TYR A 416 -19.24 3.12 13.12
N GLU A 417 -19.13 2.10 12.29
CA GLU A 417 -19.73 0.79 12.46
C GLU A 417 -18.80 -0.15 13.21
N PHE A 418 -19.31 -0.76 14.28
CA PHE A 418 -18.60 -1.78 15.04
C PHE A 418 -19.44 -3.06 15.16
N GLU A 419 -18.84 -4.17 14.81
CA GLU A 419 -19.46 -5.50 14.99
C GLU A 419 -18.92 -6.16 16.26
N VAL A 420 -19.81 -6.64 17.11
CA VAL A 420 -19.45 -7.35 18.35
C VAL A 420 -18.97 -8.74 18.00
N LYS A 421 -17.66 -8.98 18.09
CA LYS A 421 -17.05 -10.29 17.82
C LYS A 421 -17.03 -11.16 19.06
N GLU A 422 -16.91 -12.49 18.87
CA GLU A 422 -16.71 -13.44 19.96
C GLU A 422 -15.49 -13.05 20.82
N GLY A 423 -15.65 -13.08 22.15
CA GLY A 423 -14.61 -12.65 23.08
C GLY A 423 -14.43 -11.14 23.18
N ALA A 424 -15.32 -10.34 22.58
CA ALA A 424 -15.28 -8.88 22.72
C ALA A 424 -15.67 -8.43 24.13
N PHE A 425 -15.00 -7.38 24.61
CA PHE A 425 -15.35 -6.77 25.90
C PHE A 425 -16.76 -6.18 25.93
N ALA A 426 -17.28 -5.76 24.78
CA ALA A 426 -18.61 -5.18 24.64
C ALA A 426 -19.76 -6.14 25.01
N ILE A 427 -19.53 -7.46 24.97
CA ILE A 427 -20.55 -8.48 25.23
C ILE A 427 -21.14 -8.32 26.64
N GLY A 428 -22.47 -8.36 26.75
CA GLY A 428 -23.19 -8.24 28.01
C GLY A 428 -23.26 -6.83 28.59
N ARG A 429 -22.76 -5.82 27.90
CA ARG A 429 -22.74 -4.41 28.33
C ARG A 429 -23.77 -3.58 27.57
N HIS A 430 -24.28 -2.55 28.21
CA HIS A 430 -25.16 -1.59 27.55
C HIS A 430 -24.37 -0.72 26.56
N PRO A 431 -24.86 -0.48 25.32
CA PRO A 431 -24.17 0.30 24.31
C PRO A 431 -23.67 1.68 24.79
N LYS A 432 -24.50 2.39 25.56
CA LYS A 432 -24.13 3.70 26.13
C LYS A 432 -23.01 3.63 27.19
N ASN A 433 -22.84 2.51 27.87
CA ASN A 433 -21.84 2.38 28.94
C ASN A 433 -20.42 2.16 28.40
N ILE A 434 -20.28 1.92 27.12
CA ILE A 434 -18.97 1.81 26.46
C ILE A 434 -18.27 3.16 26.43
N SER A 435 -19.02 4.27 26.31
CA SER A 435 -18.51 5.64 26.35
C SER A 435 -17.77 5.97 27.65
N ASN A 436 -18.29 5.50 28.79
CA ASN A 436 -17.73 5.81 30.12
C ASN A 436 -16.32 5.22 30.32
N LYS A 437 -15.94 4.20 29.55
CA LYS A 437 -14.62 3.55 29.65
C LYS A 437 -13.58 4.09 28.66
N VAL A 438 -14.02 4.70 27.57
CA VAL A 438 -13.11 5.32 26.59
C VAL A 438 -12.69 6.74 27.01
N LYS A 439 -13.19 7.24 28.16
CA LYS A 439 -12.95 8.59 28.72
C LYS A 439 -13.29 9.75 27.76
N GLU A 440 -14.32 9.57 26.93
CA GLU A 440 -14.72 10.58 25.97
C GLU A 440 -16.13 11.14 26.22
N ALA A 441 -16.18 12.44 26.28
CA ALA A 441 -17.43 13.18 26.50
C ALA A 441 -18.42 13.12 25.33
N ASN A 442 -17.98 12.71 24.11
CA ASN A 442 -18.73 12.89 22.86
C ASN A 442 -19.07 11.59 22.12
N LEU A 443 -19.08 10.44 22.78
CA LEU A 443 -19.49 9.19 22.18
C LEU A 443 -21.03 9.05 22.26
N SER A 444 -21.71 9.16 21.15
CA SER A 444 -23.15 8.94 21.06
C SER A 444 -23.49 7.69 20.28
N VAL A 445 -24.32 6.82 20.88
CA VAL A 445 -24.88 5.65 20.17
C VAL A 445 -25.92 6.13 19.19
N PHE A 446 -25.76 5.82 17.92
CA PHE A 446 -26.70 6.18 16.87
C PHE A 446 -27.72 5.07 16.63
N ALA A 447 -27.28 3.82 16.45
CA ALA A 447 -28.12 2.69 16.15
C ALA A 447 -27.52 1.37 16.64
N LEU A 448 -28.39 0.40 16.94
CA LEU A 448 -28.06 -1.00 17.22
C LEU A 448 -28.84 -1.88 16.25
N VAL A 449 -28.14 -2.73 15.51
CA VAL A 449 -28.72 -3.69 14.58
C VAL A 449 -28.39 -5.10 15.06
N ARG A 450 -29.41 -5.94 15.21
CA ARG A 450 -29.33 -7.35 15.60
C ARG A 450 -30.10 -8.21 14.61
N ASN A 451 -29.47 -9.21 14.03
CA ASN A 451 -30.08 -10.08 13.03
C ASN A 451 -30.77 -9.29 11.89
N GLN A 452 -30.07 -8.28 11.37
CA GLN A 452 -30.53 -7.36 10.31
C GLN A 452 -31.76 -6.50 10.67
N ARG A 453 -32.14 -6.43 11.94
CA ARG A 453 -33.26 -5.59 12.42
C ARG A 453 -32.75 -4.53 13.37
N LEU A 454 -33.30 -3.32 13.25
CA LEU A 454 -33.00 -2.24 14.16
C LEU A 454 -33.58 -2.56 15.55
N VAL A 455 -32.77 -2.43 16.59
CA VAL A 455 -33.15 -2.65 17.98
C VAL A 455 -33.30 -1.33 18.68
N ASN A 456 -34.44 -1.09 19.33
CA ASN A 456 -34.64 0.07 20.17
C ASN A 456 -33.81 -0.09 21.46
N ILE A 457 -32.95 0.87 21.75
CA ILE A 457 -32.02 0.82 22.89
C ILE A 457 -32.77 1.26 24.15
N GLN A 458 -33.14 0.28 24.99
CA GLN A 458 -33.76 0.47 26.30
C GLN A 458 -32.70 0.35 27.40
N GLN A 459 -33.06 0.62 28.67
CA GLN A 459 -32.13 0.59 29.81
C GLN A 459 -31.52 -0.79 30.09
N ASP A 460 -32.21 -1.86 29.71
CA ASP A 460 -31.79 -3.26 29.86
C ASP A 460 -31.13 -3.86 28.61
N THR A 461 -30.97 -3.05 27.56
CA THR A 461 -30.38 -3.52 26.31
C THR A 461 -28.90 -3.84 26.49
N VAL A 462 -28.54 -5.11 26.31
CA VAL A 462 -27.13 -5.57 26.34
C VAL A 462 -26.69 -6.05 24.98
N LEU A 463 -25.41 -5.83 24.67
CA LEU A 463 -24.78 -6.22 23.42
C LEU A 463 -24.53 -7.74 23.41
N LYS A 464 -24.80 -8.36 22.26
CA LYS A 464 -24.59 -9.79 21.97
C LYS A 464 -23.60 -9.95 20.80
N VAL A 465 -23.02 -11.14 20.70
CA VAL A 465 -22.16 -11.48 19.55
C VAL A 465 -22.95 -11.34 18.25
N GLY A 466 -22.34 -10.72 17.24
CA GLY A 466 -22.99 -10.45 15.95
C GLY A 466 -23.82 -9.18 15.91
N ASP A 467 -23.99 -8.45 17.04
CA ASP A 467 -24.62 -7.14 17.02
C ASP A 467 -23.73 -6.13 16.28
N VAL A 468 -24.36 -5.27 15.49
CA VAL A 468 -23.72 -4.15 14.82
C VAL A 468 -24.16 -2.85 15.46
N VAL A 469 -23.20 -2.06 15.93
CA VAL A 469 -23.49 -0.79 16.62
C VAL A 469 -22.85 0.35 15.85
N TRP A 470 -23.63 1.41 15.66
CA TRP A 470 -23.19 2.65 15.06
C TRP A 470 -23.00 3.71 16.12
N TYR A 471 -21.82 4.33 16.11
CA TYR A 471 -21.49 5.43 17.02
C TYR A 471 -21.10 6.68 16.24
N ILE A 472 -21.47 7.85 16.78
CA ILE A 472 -20.93 9.14 16.38
C ILE A 472 -19.74 9.41 17.29
N LEU A 473 -18.55 9.56 16.71
CA LEU A 473 -17.32 9.85 17.45
C LEU A 473 -16.25 10.50 16.54
N SER A 474 -15.21 11.05 17.17
CA SER A 474 -14.08 11.61 16.43
C SER A 474 -13.18 10.49 15.85
N ALA A 475 -12.52 10.75 14.72
CA ALA A 475 -11.63 9.81 14.06
C ALA A 475 -10.47 9.32 14.98
N GLU A 476 -9.99 10.19 15.88
CA GLU A 476 -8.93 9.87 16.84
C GLU A 476 -9.32 8.73 17.78
N ASN A 477 -10.61 8.56 18.04
CA ASN A 477 -11.16 7.67 19.05
C ASN A 477 -11.76 6.39 18.47
N ALA A 478 -11.98 6.35 17.14
CA ALA A 478 -12.55 5.21 16.45
C ALA A 478 -11.77 3.91 16.72
N MET A 479 -10.43 3.97 16.70
CA MET A 479 -9.58 2.81 17.00
C MET A 479 -9.68 2.35 18.45
N SER A 480 -9.84 3.29 19.40
CA SER A 480 -9.99 2.97 20.82
C SER A 480 -11.30 2.24 21.09
N VAL A 481 -12.38 2.69 20.44
CA VAL A 481 -13.70 2.05 20.50
C VAL A 481 -13.68 0.69 19.79
N ALA A 482 -13.07 0.59 18.60
CA ALA A 482 -12.97 -0.66 17.86
C ALA A 482 -12.32 -1.80 18.67
N ARG A 483 -11.37 -1.49 19.54
CA ARG A 483 -10.73 -2.48 20.46
C ARG A 483 -11.72 -3.14 21.40
N VAL A 484 -12.78 -2.43 21.80
CA VAL A 484 -13.79 -2.92 22.73
C VAL A 484 -14.73 -3.94 22.07
N PHE A 485 -14.91 -3.83 20.76
CA PHE A 485 -15.80 -4.67 19.94
C PHE A 485 -15.13 -5.88 19.31
N ASN A 486 -13.82 -5.91 19.25
CA ASN A 486 -13.06 -7.02 18.70
C ASN A 486 -12.70 -8.08 19.74
N ASN A 487 -12.31 -9.29 19.28
CA ASN A 487 -11.83 -10.35 20.14
C ASN A 487 -10.54 -9.90 20.84
N THR A 488 -10.67 -9.50 22.10
CA THR A 488 -9.57 -8.97 22.90
C THR A 488 -8.47 -9.99 23.12
N THR A 489 -8.79 -11.29 23.20
CA THR A 489 -7.81 -12.36 23.47
C THR A 489 -6.90 -12.62 22.27
N ALA A 490 -7.47 -12.86 21.10
CA ALA A 490 -6.70 -13.14 19.89
C ALA A 490 -5.86 -11.93 19.44
N GLN A 491 -6.42 -10.73 19.57
CA GLN A 491 -5.70 -9.50 19.25
C GLN A 491 -4.60 -9.21 20.28
N TYR A 492 -4.87 -9.49 21.56
CA TYR A 492 -3.88 -9.40 22.61
C TYR A 492 -2.69 -10.33 22.34
N GLN A 493 -2.95 -11.60 22.00
CA GLN A 493 -1.89 -12.56 21.68
C GLN A 493 -1.01 -12.09 20.52
N LYS A 494 -1.62 -11.64 19.40
CA LYS A 494 -0.87 -11.10 18.26
C LYS A 494 -0.05 -9.86 18.62
N ASN A 495 -0.63 -8.94 19.38
CA ASN A 495 0.07 -7.72 19.80
C ASN A 495 1.18 -8.02 20.81
N SER A 496 0.95 -8.94 21.75
CA SER A 496 1.96 -9.37 22.74
C SER A 496 3.11 -10.12 22.05
N GLU A 497 2.81 -10.97 21.08
CA GLU A 497 3.85 -11.65 20.29
C GLU A 497 4.70 -10.67 19.47
N PHE A 498 4.12 -9.59 18.97
CA PHE A 498 4.83 -8.62 18.15
C PHE A 498 5.51 -7.53 18.98
N TYR A 499 4.75 -6.80 19.81
CA TYR A 499 5.24 -5.64 20.58
C TYR A 499 5.75 -6.00 21.98
N GLY A 500 5.52 -7.22 22.46
CA GLY A 500 5.76 -7.63 23.84
C GLY A 500 4.57 -7.34 24.77
N ASP A 501 4.71 -7.83 26.01
CA ASP A 501 3.62 -7.83 27.01
C ASP A 501 3.47 -6.48 27.74
N TRP A 502 4.43 -5.57 27.57
CA TRP A 502 4.48 -4.30 28.29
C TRP A 502 4.31 -3.12 27.36
N LEU A 503 3.50 -2.13 27.79
CA LEU A 503 3.36 -0.84 27.13
C LEU A 503 4.03 0.22 27.98
N LEU A 504 4.99 0.93 27.41
CA LEU A 504 5.76 1.98 28.06
C LEU A 504 5.39 3.35 27.47
N SER A 505 5.34 4.36 28.34
CA SER A 505 5.29 5.74 27.90
C SER A 505 6.68 6.18 27.40
N PRO A 506 6.79 6.86 26.25
CA PRO A 506 8.07 7.32 25.72
C PRO A 506 8.77 8.36 26.60
N HIS A 507 8.06 9.02 27.51
CA HIS A 507 8.60 10.03 28.44
C HIS A 507 9.23 9.44 29.70
N VAL A 508 9.09 8.12 29.91
CA VAL A 508 9.69 7.42 31.04
C VAL A 508 11.20 7.32 30.85
N ARG A 509 11.97 7.49 31.93
CA ARG A 509 13.42 7.33 31.90
C ARG A 509 13.78 5.84 31.84
N ILE A 510 14.87 5.53 31.15
CA ILE A 510 15.36 4.14 31.05
C ILE A 510 15.73 3.58 32.42
N ALA A 511 16.19 4.40 33.35
CA ALA A 511 16.47 4.00 34.73
C ALA A 511 15.22 3.53 35.51
N ASP A 512 14.03 3.98 35.11
CA ASP A 512 12.76 3.65 35.79
C ASP A 512 12.11 2.38 35.23
N LEU A 513 12.77 1.69 34.29
CA LEU A 513 12.28 0.40 33.77
C LEU A 513 12.35 -0.68 34.86
N PRO A 514 11.37 -1.61 34.92
CA PRO A 514 11.25 -2.59 36.02
C PRO A 514 12.21 -3.77 35.87
N PHE A 515 13.49 -3.50 35.74
CA PHE A 515 14.53 -4.53 35.77
C PHE A 515 14.99 -4.81 37.20
N ASN A 516 15.43 -6.05 37.50
CA ASN A 516 15.87 -6.46 38.84
C ASN A 516 16.93 -5.51 39.41
N GLY A 517 16.64 -4.93 40.56
CA GLY A 517 17.51 -3.98 41.27
C GLY A 517 17.13 -2.52 41.12
N LEU A 518 16.26 -2.15 40.14
CA LEU A 518 15.82 -0.77 39.94
C LEU A 518 14.33 -0.55 40.31
N ALA A 519 13.65 -1.61 40.77
CA ALA A 519 12.18 -1.65 40.91
C ALA A 519 11.60 -0.78 42.05
N ASN A 520 12.41 -0.11 42.87
CA ASN A 520 11.94 0.56 44.09
C ASN A 520 11.85 2.08 44.02
N GLN A 521 12.03 2.71 42.88
CA GLN A 521 11.92 4.17 42.79
C GLN A 521 10.54 4.61 42.20
N LYS A 522 9.70 5.18 43.07
CA LYS A 522 8.52 5.98 42.65
C LYS A 522 9.01 7.19 41.86
N THR A 523 8.48 7.41 40.66
CA THR A 523 8.69 8.67 39.97
C THR A 523 8.12 9.84 40.79
N ARG A 524 8.78 10.99 40.79
CA ARG A 524 8.37 12.20 41.53
C ARG A 524 6.95 12.70 41.21
N HIS A 525 6.32 12.17 40.16
CA HIS A 525 4.99 12.58 39.66
C HIS A 525 3.91 11.50 39.81
N GLY A 526 4.15 10.39 40.53
CA GLY A 526 3.11 9.39 40.80
C GLY A 526 2.64 8.57 39.60
N GLU A 527 3.25 8.73 38.42
CA GLU A 527 2.93 7.93 37.26
C GLU A 527 3.70 6.60 37.27
N PHE A 528 2.96 5.49 37.10
CA PHE A 528 3.57 4.18 37.06
C PHE A 528 4.21 3.91 35.68
N VAL A 529 5.42 3.40 35.73
CA VAL A 529 6.33 3.26 34.60
C VAL A 529 5.91 2.17 33.63
N THR A 530 5.23 1.13 34.11
CA THR A 530 4.90 -0.04 33.30
C THR A 530 3.51 -0.56 33.60
N LYS A 531 2.80 -0.91 32.55
CA LYS A 531 1.55 -1.62 32.60
C LYS A 531 1.72 -2.96 31.87
N LYS A 532 1.68 -4.09 32.63
CA LYS A 532 1.56 -5.41 32.02
C LYS A 532 0.22 -5.46 31.31
N MET A 533 0.21 -5.82 30.04
CA MET A 533 -1.05 -5.99 29.32
C MET A 533 -1.78 -7.18 29.95
N PRO A 534 -3.01 -6.98 30.47
CA PRO A 534 -3.70 -8.04 31.19
C PRO A 534 -4.22 -9.13 30.26
N THR A 535 -4.23 -10.36 30.76
CA THR A 535 -5.06 -11.44 30.23
C THR A 535 -6.55 -11.06 30.35
N VAL A 536 -7.39 -11.59 29.48
CA VAL A 536 -8.78 -11.22 29.17
C VAL A 536 -9.68 -10.74 30.32
N ALA A 537 -9.51 -11.24 31.54
CA ALA A 537 -10.33 -10.86 32.69
C ALA A 537 -10.04 -9.44 33.24
N TYR A 538 -8.89 -8.83 32.89
CA TYR A 538 -8.41 -7.59 33.49
C TYR A 538 -8.21 -6.42 32.51
N ALA A 539 -8.55 -6.61 31.25
CA ALA A 539 -8.23 -5.66 30.18
C ALA A 539 -8.78 -4.23 30.39
N LEU A 540 -9.76 -4.07 31.26
CA LEU A 540 -10.42 -2.78 31.49
C LEU A 540 -10.38 -2.28 32.93
N ASP A 541 -10.23 -3.15 33.92
CA ASP A 541 -10.03 -2.71 35.32
C ASP A 541 -8.60 -2.21 35.58
N ALA A 542 -7.70 -2.47 34.67
CA ALA A 542 -6.30 -2.01 34.74
C ALA A 542 -6.10 -0.53 34.40
N LEU A 543 -7.16 0.27 34.27
CA LEU A 543 -7.07 1.73 34.42
C LEU A 543 -6.94 2.15 35.90
N THR A 544 -7.18 1.25 36.85
CA THR A 544 -6.81 1.38 38.25
C THR A 544 -5.51 0.64 38.48
N PHE A 545 -4.46 1.37 38.75
CA PHE A 545 -3.10 0.91 38.97
C PHE A 545 -3.04 -0.14 40.11
N SER A 546 -2.75 -1.40 39.75
CA SER A 546 -2.37 -2.41 40.74
C SER A 546 -0.88 -2.25 41.10
N GLN A 547 -0.62 -2.05 42.37
CA GLN A 547 0.72 -1.88 42.98
C GLN A 547 1.55 -3.16 43.07
N LYS A 548 1.37 -4.15 42.20
CA LYS A 548 2.26 -5.32 42.20
C LYS A 548 3.49 -5.06 41.33
N THR A 549 4.58 -4.72 41.94
CA THR A 549 5.94 -4.75 41.39
C THR A 549 6.27 -6.17 40.94
N THR A 550 6.12 -6.44 39.65
CA THR A 550 6.65 -7.66 39.04
C THR A 550 8.05 -7.32 38.54
N THR A 551 9.07 -7.89 39.15
CA THR A 551 10.46 -7.86 38.67
C THR A 551 10.54 -8.70 37.39
N LEU A 552 11.17 -8.18 36.34
CA LEU A 552 11.41 -8.93 35.12
C LEU A 552 12.59 -9.87 35.32
N ALA A 553 12.40 -11.18 35.10
CA ALA A 553 13.46 -12.17 35.14
C ALA A 553 14.35 -12.09 33.88
N GLY A 554 15.64 -12.47 34.00
CA GLY A 554 16.58 -12.55 32.88
C GLY A 554 17.26 -11.22 32.51
N VAL A 555 17.67 -10.47 33.52
CA VAL A 555 18.49 -9.26 33.38
C VAL A 555 19.96 -9.61 33.54
N ASP A 556 20.74 -9.43 32.47
CA ASP A 556 22.18 -9.65 32.48
C ASP A 556 22.92 -8.40 32.98
N ASP A 557 24.13 -8.57 33.55
CA ASP A 557 24.97 -7.47 34.02
C ASP A 557 25.30 -6.46 32.91
N GLU A 558 25.36 -6.91 31.66
CA GLU A 558 25.53 -6.06 30.47
C GLU A 558 24.38 -5.06 30.32
N LEU A 559 23.13 -5.51 30.52
CA LEU A 559 21.96 -4.64 30.48
C LEU A 559 21.99 -3.61 31.61
N LEU A 560 22.36 -4.01 32.82
CA LEU A 560 22.47 -3.10 33.97
C LEU A 560 23.53 -2.02 33.74
N GLN A 561 24.70 -2.38 33.21
CA GLN A 561 25.73 -1.41 32.82
C GLN A 561 25.24 -0.44 31.72
N LYS A 562 24.58 -0.96 30.69
CA LYS A 562 24.03 -0.14 29.60
C LYS A 562 22.95 0.83 30.10
N ILE A 563 22.08 0.36 31.00
CA ILE A 563 21.06 1.22 31.63
C ILE A 563 21.72 2.29 32.50
N GLN A 564 22.79 1.98 33.26
CA GLN A 564 23.50 2.97 34.06
C GLN A 564 24.14 4.08 33.22
N THR A 565 24.64 3.79 32.01
CA THR A 565 25.22 4.79 31.12
C THR A 565 24.17 5.72 30.52
N VAL A 566 22.93 5.24 30.31
CA VAL A 566 21.84 6.01 29.69
C VAL A 566 20.71 6.38 30.66
N LYS A 567 20.91 6.22 31.97
CA LYS A 567 19.90 6.38 33.02
C LYS A 567 19.14 7.72 33.03
N HIS A 568 19.75 8.77 32.51
CA HIS A 568 19.15 10.10 32.46
C HIS A 568 18.25 10.32 31.24
N LYS A 569 18.33 9.46 30.22
CA LYS A 569 17.57 9.60 28.97
C LYS A 569 16.18 9.03 29.11
N THR A 570 15.21 9.68 28.47
CA THR A 570 13.89 9.11 28.25
C THR A 570 13.96 7.98 27.21
N ILE A 571 12.96 7.11 27.19
CA ILE A 571 12.85 6.06 26.15
C ILE A 571 12.81 6.68 24.77
N ALA A 572 12.12 7.83 24.61
CA ALA A 572 12.05 8.53 23.33
C ALA A 572 13.44 9.03 22.88
N GLU A 573 14.20 9.67 23.75
CA GLU A 573 15.55 10.15 23.45
C GLU A 573 16.49 8.99 23.11
N PHE A 574 16.47 7.93 23.92
CA PHE A 574 17.29 6.75 23.68
C PHE A 574 16.97 6.07 22.34
N MET A 575 15.68 5.89 22.04
CA MET A 575 15.29 5.27 20.77
C MET A 575 15.63 6.15 19.57
N SER A 576 15.42 7.48 19.67
CA SER A 576 15.70 8.41 18.57
C SER A 576 17.18 8.45 18.19
N GLU A 577 18.10 8.26 19.14
CA GLU A 577 19.54 8.17 18.84
C GLU A 577 19.94 6.92 18.06
N HIS A 578 19.13 5.85 18.14
CA HIS A 578 19.38 4.60 17.43
C HIS A 578 18.70 4.54 16.05
N PHE A 579 17.86 5.52 15.72
CA PHE A 579 17.22 5.58 14.42
C PHE A 579 17.95 6.55 13.50
N THR A 580 18.41 6.07 12.37
CA THR A 580 18.98 6.89 11.29
C THR A 580 17.89 7.54 10.43
N THR A 581 16.65 7.06 10.52
CA THR A 581 15.47 7.51 9.79
C THR A 581 14.33 7.82 10.75
N GLU A 582 13.27 8.50 10.27
CA GLU A 582 12.07 8.71 11.09
C GLU A 582 11.53 7.36 11.60
N PRO A 583 11.21 7.25 12.90
CA PRO A 583 10.70 6.01 13.47
C PRO A 583 9.33 5.64 12.87
N VAL A 584 9.12 4.36 12.64
CA VAL A 584 7.82 3.80 12.19
C VAL A 584 7.35 2.68 13.12
N LYS A 585 6.04 2.39 13.10
CA LYS A 585 5.48 1.27 13.88
C LYS A 585 6.22 -0.04 13.54
N GLY A 586 6.65 -0.77 14.57
CA GLY A 586 7.45 -1.98 14.42
C GLY A 586 8.97 -1.78 14.40
N ASP A 587 9.46 -0.54 14.43
CA ASP A 587 10.88 -0.29 14.62
C ASP A 587 11.33 -0.76 15.99
N LYS A 588 12.51 -1.39 16.03
CA LYS A 588 13.01 -2.13 17.18
C LYS A 588 14.41 -1.65 17.54
N VAL A 589 14.60 -1.39 18.82
CA VAL A 589 15.91 -1.13 19.43
C VAL A 589 16.20 -2.21 20.46
N ARG A 590 17.32 -2.91 20.31
CA ARG A 590 17.74 -3.93 21.27
C ARG A 590 18.40 -3.27 22.49
N LEU A 591 17.90 -3.60 23.67
CA LEU A 591 18.54 -3.23 24.93
C LEU A 591 19.71 -4.18 25.24
N ASN A 592 19.48 -5.50 25.08
CA ASN A 592 20.46 -6.58 25.14
C ASN A 592 20.02 -7.75 24.25
N ASN A 593 20.62 -8.94 24.42
CA ASN A 593 20.25 -10.15 23.68
C ASN A 593 18.85 -10.68 24.02
N SER A 594 18.31 -10.33 25.18
CA SER A 594 17.02 -10.84 25.68
C SER A 594 15.88 -9.83 25.60
N TRP A 595 16.15 -8.53 25.57
CA TRP A 595 15.14 -7.48 25.65
C TRP A 595 15.22 -6.47 24.52
N SER A 596 14.05 -6.06 24.03
CA SER A 596 13.91 -5.10 22.94
C SER A 596 12.78 -4.11 23.18
N LEU A 597 13.03 -2.85 22.82
CA LEU A 597 12.03 -1.81 22.72
C LEU A 597 11.49 -1.76 21.30
N ILE A 598 10.16 -1.78 21.12
CA ILE A 598 9.51 -1.77 19.81
C ILE A 598 8.54 -0.60 19.73
N VAL A 599 8.66 0.20 18.70
CA VAL A 599 7.75 1.33 18.44
C VAL A 599 6.35 0.79 18.19
N ARG A 600 5.39 1.18 19.05
CA ARG A 600 4.02 0.71 18.97
C ARG A 600 3.07 1.76 18.42
N ASP A 601 3.25 3.02 18.82
CA ASP A 601 2.40 4.11 18.38
C ASP A 601 3.18 5.40 18.20
N ILE A 602 2.79 6.19 17.17
CA ILE A 602 3.45 7.42 16.74
C ILE A 602 2.39 8.44 16.41
N ASP A 603 2.60 9.70 16.77
CA ASP A 603 1.71 10.80 16.42
C ASP A 603 1.87 11.23 14.94
N ASN A 604 1.00 12.14 14.49
CA ASN A 604 1.03 12.67 13.12
C ASN A 604 2.30 13.52 12.83
N GLN A 605 3.07 13.88 13.86
CA GLN A 605 4.32 14.62 13.74
C GLN A 605 5.56 13.72 13.79
N GLY A 606 5.39 12.39 13.84
CA GLY A 606 6.49 11.42 13.91
C GLY A 606 7.03 11.19 15.33
N ARG A 607 6.40 11.72 16.38
CA ARG A 607 6.85 11.54 17.77
C ARG A 607 6.26 10.28 18.36
N LEU A 608 7.07 9.57 19.15
CA LEU A 608 6.66 8.34 19.83
C LEU A 608 5.54 8.62 20.83
N ARG A 609 4.44 7.84 20.74
CA ARG A 609 3.32 7.85 21.70
C ARG A 609 3.30 6.61 22.60
N GLY A 610 3.79 5.48 22.09
CA GLY A 610 3.82 4.23 22.83
C GLY A 610 4.94 3.33 22.37
N VAL A 611 5.59 2.66 23.33
CA VAL A 611 6.68 1.73 23.10
C VAL A 611 6.36 0.41 23.78
N GLY A 612 6.53 -0.70 23.05
CA GLY A 612 6.42 -2.04 23.61
C GLY A 612 7.76 -2.53 24.14
N LEU A 613 7.76 -3.27 25.25
CA LEU A 613 8.92 -3.98 25.76
C LEU A 613 8.73 -5.49 25.56
N LYS A 614 9.60 -6.09 24.74
CA LYS A 614 9.53 -7.49 24.35
C LYS A 614 10.72 -8.29 24.87
N CYS A 615 10.44 -9.45 25.48
CA CYS A 615 11.44 -10.47 25.77
C CYS A 615 11.62 -11.39 24.56
N GLU A 616 12.83 -11.56 24.07
CA GLU A 616 13.17 -12.38 22.90
C GLU A 616 13.36 -13.85 23.24
N ASN A 617 13.79 -14.19 24.47
CA ASN A 617 13.97 -15.56 24.91
C ASN A 617 12.64 -16.22 25.25
N LYS A 618 12.25 -17.24 24.47
CA LYS A 618 11.03 -18.03 24.70
C LYS A 618 11.07 -18.88 26.00
N GLU A 619 12.24 -19.15 26.54
CA GLU A 619 12.39 -19.96 27.74
C GLU A 619 11.98 -19.24 29.04
N ASN A 620 12.07 -17.91 29.06
CA ASN A 620 11.65 -17.09 30.22
C ASN A 620 10.16 -16.74 30.26
N LYS A 621 9.33 -17.31 29.39
CA LYS A 621 7.87 -17.11 29.39
C LYS A 621 7.09 -18.02 30.35
N LYS A 622 7.75 -18.91 31.06
CA LYS A 622 7.10 -19.95 31.90
C LYS A 622 7.16 -19.70 33.42
N GLU A 623 7.57 -18.52 33.89
CA GLU A 623 7.43 -18.15 35.30
C GLU A 623 6.46 -16.97 35.53
#